data_66be641b9c12efb6151fa89fd1e27205
#
_entry.id   66be641b9c12efb6151fa89fd1e27205
#
_cell.length_a   1.000
_cell.length_b   1.000
_cell.length_c   1.000
_cell.angle_alpha   90.00
_cell.angle_beta   90.00
_cell.angle_gamma   90.00
#
_symmetry.space_group_name_H-M   'P 1'
#
loop_
_entity.id
_entity.type
_entity.pdbx_description
1 polymer ?
#
loop_
_entity_poly.entity_id
_entity_poly.type
_entity_poly.pdbx_seq_one_letter_code
_entity_poly.pdbx_strand_id
1 'polypeptide(L)'
;GQRLYVQQVRPATNTVVLGPEESLRRHECTVSDLNLFASHLLERSAEVQVKVRYATPPTPAILSPLNSSSLRIQFQVPQRALSPGQSAVFYEGDHVLGGGIIQPF
;
A
#
# COMPACT_ATOMS: atom_id res chain seq x y z
N GLY A 1 -17.72 -20.24 -4.98
CA GLY A 1 -18.25 -19.15 -5.73
C GLY A 1 -17.30 -17.98 -5.73
N GLN A 2 -17.76 -16.93 -6.30
CA GLN A 2 -16.96 -15.72 -6.32
C GLN A 2 -16.77 -15.18 -4.92
N ARG A 3 -15.53 -14.86 -4.61
CA ARG A 3 -15.23 -14.26 -3.34
C ARG A 3 -15.42 -12.76 -3.44
N LEU A 4 -16.19 -12.21 -2.53
CA LEU A 4 -16.37 -10.78 -2.43
C LEU A 4 -15.44 -10.24 -1.36
N TYR A 5 -14.82 -9.12 -1.67
CA TYR A 5 -13.94 -8.45 -0.73
C TYR A 5 -14.67 -7.30 -0.08
N VAL A 6 -14.48 -7.16 1.22
CA VAL A 6 -15.00 -6.00 1.94
C VAL A 6 -13.98 -4.90 1.77
N GLN A 7 -14.35 -3.87 1.04
CA GLN A 7 -13.47 -2.73 0.84
C GLN A 7 -13.39 -1.87 2.08
N GLN A 8 -14.55 -1.67 2.70
CA GLN A 8 -14.63 -0.78 3.83
C GLN A 8 -15.90 -1.08 4.59
N VAL A 9 -15.81 -1.10 5.90
CA VAL A 9 -16.97 -1.15 6.77
C VAL A 9 -17.26 0.27 7.21
N ARG A 10 -18.52 0.68 7.06
CA ARG A 10 -18.94 2.03 7.41
C ARG A 10 -19.88 1.96 8.61
N PRO A 11 -19.37 2.12 9.82
CA PRO A 11 -20.20 1.95 11.00
C PRO A 11 -21.39 2.90 11.06
N ALA A 12 -21.21 4.12 10.59
CA ALA A 12 -22.28 5.11 10.63
C ALA A 12 -23.48 4.72 9.79
N THR A 13 -23.25 4.02 8.70
CA THR A 13 -24.31 3.55 7.83
C THR A 13 -24.61 2.08 8.01
N ASN A 14 -23.79 1.41 8.79
CA ASN A 14 -23.85 -0.02 8.97
C ASN A 14 -23.83 -0.75 7.64
N THR A 15 -23.08 -0.24 6.70
CA THR A 15 -23.02 -0.78 5.36
C THR A 15 -21.65 -1.36 5.09
N VAL A 16 -21.66 -2.57 4.56
CA VAL A 16 -20.46 -3.19 4.02
C VAL A 16 -20.43 -2.91 2.53
N VAL A 17 -19.41 -2.23 2.08
CA VAL A 17 -19.29 -1.92 0.67
C VAL A 17 -18.69 -3.13 -0.04
N LEU A 18 -19.54 -3.79 -0.82
CA LEU A 18 -19.14 -4.89 -1.68
C LEU A 18 -19.21 -4.37 -3.10
N GLY A 19 -18.15 -4.55 -3.84
CA GLY A 19 -18.11 -4.01 -5.17
C GLY A 19 -17.58 -4.99 -6.20
N PRO A 20 -17.70 -4.63 -7.46
CA PRO A 20 -17.03 -5.37 -8.50
C PRO A 20 -15.52 -5.29 -8.34
N GLU A 21 -14.81 -6.12 -9.06
CA GLU A 21 -13.38 -6.23 -8.90
C GLU A 21 -12.65 -4.92 -9.12
N GLU A 22 -13.08 -4.10 -10.07
CA GLU A 22 -12.42 -2.83 -10.32
C GLU A 22 -12.49 -1.91 -9.11
N SER A 23 -13.58 -1.93 -8.38
CA SER A 23 -13.71 -1.05 -7.23
C SER A 23 -12.91 -1.54 -6.03
N LEU A 24 -12.38 -2.77 -6.10
CA LEU A 24 -11.51 -3.32 -5.07
C LEU A 24 -10.04 -2.98 -5.34
N ARG A 25 -9.75 -2.39 -6.46
CA ARG A 25 -8.39 -2.01 -6.80
C ARG A 25 -8.11 -0.61 -6.30
N ARG A 26 -6.92 -0.42 -5.80
CA ARG A 26 -6.49 0.85 -5.28
C ARG A 26 -5.19 1.28 -5.91
N HIS A 27 -5.11 2.57 -6.22
CA HIS A 27 -3.91 3.18 -6.75
C HIS A 27 -2.98 3.65 -5.64
N GLU A 28 -3.50 3.84 -4.44
CA GLU A 28 -2.67 4.39 -3.37
C GLU A 28 -3.09 3.87 -2.01
N CYS A 29 -2.14 3.93 -1.09
CA CYS A 29 -2.38 3.64 0.32
C CYS A 29 -1.34 4.40 1.16
N THR A 30 -1.57 4.41 2.46
CA THR A 30 -0.64 5.00 3.42
C THR A 30 0.00 3.87 4.22
N VAL A 31 1.29 4.01 4.49
CA VAL A 31 2.01 3.07 5.35
C VAL A 31 2.61 3.80 6.53
N SER A 32 2.59 3.14 7.67
CA SER A 32 3.21 3.60 8.91
C SER A 32 4.03 2.46 9.50
N ASP A 33 4.48 2.61 10.75
CA ASP A 33 5.36 1.63 11.39
C ASP A 33 6.55 1.33 10.49
N LEU A 34 7.18 2.41 10.03
CA LEU A 34 8.24 2.33 9.03
C LEU A 34 9.54 1.80 9.62
N ASN A 35 10.18 0.95 8.84
CA ASN A 35 11.55 0.52 9.11
C ASN A 35 12.35 0.80 7.84
N LEU A 36 12.98 1.96 7.78
CA LEU A 36 13.64 2.43 6.58
C LEU A 36 15.15 2.33 6.71
N PHE A 37 15.77 1.74 5.69
CA PHE A 37 17.21 1.69 5.56
C PHE A 37 17.73 2.85 4.71
N ALA A 38 16.83 3.47 3.94
CA ALA A 38 17.14 4.61 3.08
C ALA A 38 16.37 5.82 3.62
N SER A 39 17.06 6.71 4.33
CA SER A 39 16.44 7.85 5.00
C SER A 39 15.86 8.87 4.05
N HIS A 40 16.34 8.94 2.81
CA HIS A 40 15.83 9.90 1.84
C HIS A 40 14.35 9.67 1.50
N LEU A 41 13.82 8.49 1.82
CA LEU A 41 12.40 8.20 1.57
C LEU A 41 11.47 9.08 2.42
N LEU A 42 11.97 9.64 3.52
CA LEU A 42 11.19 10.56 4.34
C LEU A 42 11.47 12.03 3.98
N GLU A 43 12.34 12.27 3.02
CA GLU A 43 12.72 13.62 2.65
C GLU A 43 12.03 14.09 1.38
N ARG A 44 11.76 13.18 0.46
CA ARG A 44 11.20 13.52 -0.85
C ARG A 44 10.56 12.30 -1.49
N SER A 45 9.74 12.55 -2.51
CA SER A 45 9.15 11.47 -3.29
C SER A 45 10.22 10.70 -4.04
N ALA A 46 10.02 9.40 -4.18
CA ALA A 46 10.96 8.52 -4.86
C ALA A 46 10.20 7.43 -5.60
N GLU A 47 10.71 7.07 -6.77
CA GLU A 47 10.22 5.91 -7.51
C GLU A 47 10.91 4.66 -6.98
N VAL A 48 10.10 3.67 -6.63
CA VAL A 48 10.60 2.41 -6.08
C VAL A 48 9.76 1.26 -6.59
N GLN A 49 10.19 0.05 -6.28
CA GLN A 49 9.38 -1.14 -6.43
C GLN A 49 8.78 -1.48 -5.08
N VAL A 50 7.50 -1.83 -5.07
CA VAL A 50 6.80 -2.18 -3.83
C VAL A 50 6.26 -3.58 -3.93
N LYS A 51 6.52 -4.40 -2.91
CA LYS A 51 5.97 -5.74 -2.81
C LYS A 51 5.07 -5.76 -1.59
N VAL A 52 3.80 -6.09 -1.81
CA VAL A 52 2.80 -6.15 -0.73
C VAL A 52 2.52 -7.58 -0.34
N ARG A 53 2.45 -8.48 -1.31
CA ARG A 53 2.15 -9.87 -1.05
C ARG A 53 3.36 -10.72 -1.33
N TYR A 54 3.54 -11.74 -0.51
CA TYR A 54 4.65 -12.65 -0.66
C TYR A 54 4.74 -13.26 -2.06
N ALA A 55 3.60 -13.69 -2.60
CA ALA A 55 3.59 -14.42 -3.86
C ALA A 55 3.50 -13.52 -5.10
N THR A 56 3.39 -12.20 -4.94
CA THR A 56 3.32 -11.30 -6.08
C THR A 56 4.67 -10.62 -6.30
N PRO A 57 5.04 -10.38 -7.57
CA PRO A 57 6.28 -9.65 -7.84
C PRO A 57 6.15 -8.19 -7.39
N PRO A 58 7.27 -7.52 -7.14
CA PRO A 58 7.24 -6.09 -6.86
C PRO A 58 6.64 -5.31 -8.02
N THR A 59 5.98 -4.23 -7.72
CA THR A 59 5.34 -3.37 -8.71
C THR A 59 5.85 -1.94 -8.56
N PRO A 60 5.99 -1.20 -9.66
CA PRO A 60 6.48 0.18 -9.58
C PRO A 60 5.50 1.09 -8.87
N ALA A 61 6.03 1.97 -8.06
CA ALA A 61 5.23 2.91 -7.30
C ALA A 61 6.05 4.14 -6.94
N ILE A 62 5.36 5.18 -6.52
CA ILE A 62 5.99 6.39 -6.02
C ILE A 62 5.69 6.49 -4.54
N LEU A 63 6.74 6.64 -3.72
CA LEU A 63 6.61 6.90 -2.31
C LEU A 63 6.68 8.39 -2.07
N SER A 64 5.74 8.93 -1.32
CA SER A 64 5.72 10.36 -0.98
C SER A 64 5.63 10.51 0.53
N PRO A 65 6.52 11.27 1.14
CA PRO A 65 6.46 11.51 2.58
C PRO A 65 5.17 12.25 2.95
N LEU A 66 4.48 11.76 3.96
CA LEU A 66 3.32 12.44 4.53
C LEU A 66 3.71 13.19 5.78
N ASN A 67 4.55 12.57 6.60
CA ASN A 67 5.09 13.14 7.82
C ASN A 67 6.32 12.33 8.20
N SER A 68 6.84 12.55 9.39
CA SER A 68 8.07 11.88 9.82
C SER A 68 7.93 10.39 10.07
N SER A 69 6.70 9.87 10.04
CA SER A 69 6.45 8.45 10.36
C SER A 69 5.55 7.74 9.37
N SER A 70 5.15 8.40 8.29
CA SER A 70 4.22 7.80 7.32
C SER A 70 4.61 8.18 5.90
N LEU A 71 4.35 7.25 4.99
CA LEU A 71 4.54 7.45 3.56
C LEU A 71 3.25 7.13 2.83
N ARG A 72 3.02 7.83 1.72
CA ARG A 72 1.99 7.45 0.77
C ARG A 72 2.63 6.64 -0.34
N ILE A 73 1.97 5.55 -0.71
CA ILE A 73 2.38 4.75 -1.86
C ILE A 73 1.38 5.02 -2.97
N GLN A 74 1.87 5.47 -4.12
CA GLN A 74 1.05 5.63 -5.32
C GLN A 74 1.52 4.60 -6.33
N PHE A 75 0.70 3.58 -6.57
CA PHE A 75 1.03 2.51 -7.51
C PHE A 75 0.76 2.96 -8.92
N GLN A 76 1.63 2.61 -9.84
CA GLN A 76 1.41 2.88 -11.25
C GLN A 76 0.34 1.97 -11.84
N VAL A 77 0.20 0.77 -11.27
CA VAL A 77 -0.83 -0.18 -11.66
C VAL A 77 -1.73 -0.39 -10.46
N PRO A 78 -3.06 -0.30 -10.61
CA PRO A 78 -3.96 -0.52 -9.48
C PRO A 78 -3.71 -1.87 -8.83
N GLN A 79 -3.70 -1.89 -7.51
CA GLN A 79 -3.46 -3.09 -6.74
C GLN A 79 -4.76 -3.67 -6.25
N ARG A 80 -4.90 -4.98 -6.44
CA ARG A 80 -6.10 -5.68 -6.03
C ARG A 80 -5.96 -6.12 -4.57
N ALA A 81 -7.05 -5.93 -3.82
CA ALA A 81 -7.18 -6.46 -2.46
C ALA A 81 -6.08 -6.02 -1.50
N LEU A 82 -5.70 -4.74 -1.58
CA LEU A 82 -4.89 -4.15 -0.53
C LEU A 82 -5.70 -4.12 0.75
N SER A 83 -5.05 -4.49 1.86
CA SER A 83 -5.73 -4.54 3.15
C SER A 83 -4.89 -3.87 4.21
N PRO A 84 -5.52 -3.15 5.14
CA PRO A 84 -4.81 -2.64 6.31
C PRO A 84 -4.16 -3.79 7.06
N GLY A 85 -2.98 -3.54 7.61
CA GLY A 85 -2.23 -4.54 8.33
C GLY A 85 -1.26 -5.34 7.49
N GLN A 86 -1.36 -5.29 6.17
CA GLN A 86 -0.37 -5.94 5.32
C GLN A 86 0.95 -5.17 5.36
N SER A 87 2.04 -5.92 5.26
CA SER A 87 3.37 -5.32 5.15
C SER A 87 3.64 -4.94 3.70
N ALA A 88 4.22 -3.77 3.51
CA ALA A 88 4.72 -3.34 2.22
C ALA A 88 6.23 -3.21 2.32
N VAL A 89 6.94 -3.75 1.35
CA VAL A 89 8.39 -3.71 1.31
C VAL A 89 8.82 -2.95 0.07
N PHE A 90 9.78 -2.05 0.24
CA PHE A 90 10.24 -1.14 -0.81
C PHE A 90 11.61 -1.59 -1.30
N TYR A 91 11.76 -1.62 -2.63
CA TYR A 91 12.99 -2.08 -3.28
C TYR A 91 13.48 -1.08 -4.31
N GLU A 92 14.78 -1.07 -4.50
CA GLU A 92 15.41 -0.46 -5.66
C GLU A 92 16.32 -1.53 -6.25
N GLY A 93 15.90 -2.10 -7.38
CA GLY A 93 16.57 -3.28 -7.90
C GLY A 93 16.50 -4.42 -6.89
N ASP A 94 17.66 -4.94 -6.51
CA ASP A 94 17.75 -6.02 -5.52
C ASP A 94 17.92 -5.50 -4.10
N HIS A 95 17.95 -4.18 -3.91
CA HIS A 95 18.18 -3.59 -2.60
C HIS A 95 16.86 -3.31 -1.89
N VAL A 96 16.75 -3.77 -0.66
CA VAL A 96 15.62 -3.44 0.20
C VAL A 96 15.85 -2.05 0.79
N LEU A 97 14.91 -1.15 0.53
CA LEU A 97 15.00 0.22 1.05
C LEU A 97 14.29 0.35 2.39
N GLY A 98 13.41 -0.56 2.70
CA GLY A 98 12.65 -0.55 3.93
C GLY A 98 11.25 -1.08 3.73
N GLY A 99 10.38 -0.81 4.68
CA GLY A 99 8.99 -1.22 4.60
C GLY A 99 8.14 -0.57 5.66
N GLY A 100 6.87 -0.92 5.64
CA GLY A 100 5.92 -0.43 6.61
C GLY A 100 4.64 -1.23 6.58
N ILE A 101 3.68 -0.82 7.37
CA ILE A 101 2.39 -1.49 7.49
C ILE A 101 1.32 -0.62 6.88
N ILE A 102 0.51 -1.21 6.02
CA ILE A 102 -0.60 -0.50 5.36
C ILE A 102 -1.62 -0.13 6.41
N GLN A 103 -1.99 1.14 6.39
CA GLN A 103 -2.93 1.71 7.35
C GLN A 103 -4.36 1.64 6.81
N PRO A 104 -5.37 1.79 7.67
CA PRO A 104 -6.76 1.85 7.22
C PRO A 104 -6.94 2.95 6.18
N PHE A 105 -7.80 2.65 5.21
CA PHE A 105 -8.07 3.56 4.11
C PHE A 105 -9.01 4.68 4.51
#